data_3068520009a52491ce95f2c9b428a44e
#
_entry.id   3068520009a52491ce95f2c9b428a44e
#
_cell.length_a   1.000
_cell.length_b   1.000
_cell.length_c   1.000
_cell.angle_alpha   90.00
_cell.angle_beta   90.00
_cell.angle_gamma   90.00
#
_symmetry.space_group_name_H-M   'P 1'
#
loop_
_entity.id
_entity.type
_entity.pdbx_description
1 polymer ?
#
loop_
_entity_poly.entity_id
_entity_poly.type
_entity_poly.pdbx_seq_one_letter_code
_entity_poly.pdbx_strand_id
1 'polypeptide(L)'
;KVGKSKEAEALDDELELYVDNVYSVYQKLDGAKQVEICQTKIRDAEAAGLSPDLKPGEATMVTLAQKVMPINEGFDYRPILTCLIGIVLAMALHRCTDYWTSTEHEPVKSVAKACRTGHATNIISGLALGYESAVWTTMIIAAALLGSVLTFSGSNNPIFIAYGIALCGIGMLTLTGNIISMDVFGPVADNASGIGEMGFNRDVNNQPLPPSHPDYMDEESYRKSRQILADLDAVGNTTKAITKGIAIGSAVLAAVSLFASFIAIAATGKGEDAITRLSIEEFLRGAQRLNLADPYVFIGMLFGGAVPFLFSSMTIRAVGRAAFLIVQECRMQFRDKDIWEGRKRPDYGRVVDICTTTAQKELVGPGLLAIFAPVVIGFSMGPWALGGYLAGMIVVGQLIAVFMTNAGGAWDNAKKTIEDQPKTATTGKGSETHKASVTGDTVGDPLKDTAGPAINPLLKVMNMVSLLILPSVITYNIKDGTDIGARWTIGISVLGVALLAVIWAWWQSKRESDELKRIDEEFAKAAQG
;
A
#
# COMPACT_ATOMS: atom_id res chain seq x y z
N LYS A 1 -17.01 -40.41 20.49
CA LYS A 1 -18.30 -39.85 20.05
C LYS A 1 -19.21 -39.83 21.29
N VAL A 2 -19.28 -38.71 21.99
CA VAL A 2 -20.29 -38.44 22.98
C VAL A 2 -21.40 -37.74 22.18
N GLY A 3 -22.51 -38.46 21.91
CA GLY A 3 -23.70 -37.87 21.29
C GLY A 3 -24.25 -36.79 22.21
N LYS A 4 -24.51 -35.60 21.62
CA LYS A 4 -25.31 -34.59 22.32
C LYS A 4 -26.64 -35.25 22.73
N SER A 5 -27.14 -34.99 23.95
CA SER A 5 -28.43 -35.48 24.36
C SER A 5 -29.52 -34.84 23.49
N LYS A 6 -30.62 -35.56 23.24
CA LYS A 6 -31.75 -35.01 22.48
C LYS A 6 -32.30 -33.70 23.05
N GLU A 7 -32.12 -33.48 24.34
CA GLU A 7 -32.47 -32.24 25.03
C GLU A 7 -31.52 -31.07 24.67
N ALA A 8 -30.21 -31.35 24.40
CA ALA A 8 -29.28 -30.35 23.99
C ALA A 8 -29.45 -29.95 22.50
N GLU A 9 -29.88 -30.87 21.63
CA GLU A 9 -30.27 -30.56 20.24
C GLU A 9 -31.57 -29.76 20.20
N ALA A 10 -32.57 -30.11 20.99
CA ALA A 10 -33.83 -29.35 21.08
C ALA A 10 -33.62 -27.92 21.63
N LEU A 11 -32.65 -27.76 22.54
CA LEU A 11 -32.31 -26.44 23.09
C LEU A 11 -31.56 -25.57 22.07
N ASP A 12 -30.67 -26.19 21.25
CA ASP A 12 -29.98 -25.50 20.16
C ASP A 12 -30.97 -25.05 19.06
N ASP A 13 -31.95 -25.90 18.70
CA ASP A 13 -32.98 -25.57 17.70
C ASP A 13 -33.96 -24.49 18.24
N GLU A 14 -34.33 -24.52 19.52
CA GLU A 14 -35.11 -23.47 20.16
C GLU A 14 -34.32 -22.14 20.23
N LEU A 15 -33.03 -22.20 20.49
CA LEU A 15 -32.15 -21.01 20.53
C LEU A 15 -32.00 -20.41 19.13
N GLU A 16 -31.87 -21.21 18.09
CA GLU A 16 -31.76 -20.75 16.68
C GLU A 16 -33.07 -20.08 16.23
N LEU A 17 -34.20 -20.71 16.48
CA LEU A 17 -35.52 -20.13 16.19
C LEU A 17 -35.78 -18.83 16.98
N TYR A 18 -35.20 -18.74 18.15
CA TYR A 18 -35.31 -17.60 19.05
C TYR A 18 -34.46 -16.42 18.58
N VAL A 19 -33.23 -16.69 18.15
CA VAL A 19 -32.31 -15.69 17.58
C VAL A 19 -32.86 -15.09 16.28
N ASP A 20 -33.46 -15.92 15.42
CA ASP A 20 -34.07 -15.47 14.16
C ASP A 20 -35.34 -14.62 14.42
N ASN A 21 -36.15 -14.99 15.42
CA ASN A 21 -37.29 -14.18 15.83
C ASN A 21 -36.89 -12.85 16.48
N VAL A 22 -35.86 -12.84 17.30
CA VAL A 22 -35.31 -11.61 17.91
C VAL A 22 -34.71 -10.68 16.83
N TYR A 23 -34.01 -11.24 15.86
CA TYR A 23 -33.43 -10.48 14.75
C TYR A 23 -34.50 -9.89 13.82
N SER A 24 -35.59 -10.65 13.56
CA SER A 24 -36.72 -10.17 12.75
C SER A 24 -37.53 -9.07 13.43
N VAL A 25 -37.64 -9.12 14.76
CA VAL A 25 -38.28 -8.11 15.59
C VAL A 25 -37.40 -6.86 15.72
N TYR A 26 -36.09 -7.04 15.83
CA TYR A 26 -35.09 -5.94 15.85
C TYR A 26 -35.05 -5.14 14.54
N GLN A 27 -35.23 -5.82 13.39
CA GLN A 27 -35.36 -5.15 12.10
C GLN A 27 -36.69 -4.42 11.88
N LYS A 28 -37.75 -4.82 12.57
CA LYS A 28 -39.10 -4.25 12.39
C LYS A 28 -39.48 -3.13 13.36
N LEU A 29 -38.73 -2.96 14.44
CA LEU A 29 -38.96 -1.94 15.47
C LEU A 29 -37.65 -1.24 15.79
N ASP A 30 -37.70 0.08 15.94
CA ASP A 30 -36.59 0.92 16.37
C ASP A 30 -35.93 0.28 17.62
N GLY A 31 -34.87 -0.49 17.42
CA GLY A 31 -34.26 -1.37 18.41
C GLY A 31 -33.81 -0.64 19.68
N ALA A 32 -33.46 0.64 19.58
CA ALA A 32 -33.18 1.51 20.72
C ALA A 32 -34.41 1.69 21.62
N LYS A 33 -35.60 1.87 21.05
CA LYS A 33 -36.84 2.02 21.80
C LYS A 33 -37.23 0.76 22.58
N GLN A 34 -36.99 -0.43 22.02
CA GLN A 34 -37.28 -1.66 22.72
C GLN A 34 -36.36 -1.95 23.89
N VAL A 35 -35.05 -1.65 23.72
CA VAL A 35 -34.10 -1.75 24.84
C VAL A 35 -34.46 -0.78 25.96
N GLU A 36 -34.86 0.46 25.63
CA GLU A 36 -35.34 1.45 26.60
C GLU A 36 -36.59 0.98 27.36
N ILE A 37 -37.56 0.39 26.66
CA ILE A 37 -38.78 -0.19 27.28
C ILE A 37 -38.42 -1.34 28.21
N CYS A 38 -37.49 -2.23 27.82
CA CYS A 38 -37.08 -3.36 28.68
C CYS A 38 -36.30 -2.88 29.90
N GLN A 39 -35.45 -1.89 29.77
CA GLN A 39 -34.72 -1.28 30.89
C GLN A 39 -35.64 -0.56 31.85
N THR A 40 -36.67 0.13 31.34
CA THR A 40 -37.68 0.77 32.18
C THR A 40 -38.46 -0.27 32.97
N LYS A 41 -38.88 -1.38 32.35
CA LYS A 41 -39.55 -2.51 33.05
C LYS A 41 -38.68 -3.12 34.16
N ILE A 42 -37.37 -3.27 33.93
CA ILE A 42 -36.43 -3.81 34.94
C ILE A 42 -36.32 -2.82 36.09
N ARG A 43 -36.12 -1.52 35.83
CA ARG A 43 -36.00 -0.48 36.85
C ARG A 43 -37.25 -0.36 37.70
N ASP A 44 -38.44 -0.39 37.08
CA ASP A 44 -39.70 -0.30 37.77
C ASP A 44 -39.99 -1.54 38.65
N ALA A 45 -39.61 -2.73 38.15
CA ALA A 45 -39.73 -3.97 38.93
C ALA A 45 -38.76 -4.01 40.12
N GLU A 46 -37.49 -3.58 39.93
CA GLU A 46 -36.51 -3.47 40.99
C GLU A 46 -36.94 -2.45 42.05
N ALA A 47 -37.50 -1.31 41.65
CA ALA A 47 -38.03 -0.31 42.55
C ALA A 47 -39.24 -0.81 43.36
N ALA A 48 -40.02 -1.74 42.81
CA ALA A 48 -41.15 -2.38 43.45
C ALA A 48 -40.77 -3.64 44.27
N GLY A 49 -39.50 -4.05 44.27
CA GLY A 49 -39.04 -5.29 44.91
C GLY A 49 -39.60 -6.58 44.25
N LEU A 50 -40.00 -6.50 42.99
CA LEU A 50 -40.57 -7.59 42.21
C LEU A 50 -39.55 -8.09 41.15
N SER A 51 -39.71 -9.34 40.72
CA SER A 51 -38.98 -9.83 39.53
C SER A 51 -39.53 -9.17 38.27
N PRO A 52 -38.69 -8.68 37.34
CA PRO A 52 -39.17 -8.03 36.13
C PRO A 52 -39.93 -9.03 35.23
N ASP A 53 -41.14 -8.65 34.81
CA ASP A 53 -41.97 -9.42 33.86
C ASP A 53 -41.44 -9.17 32.44
N LEU A 54 -40.37 -9.90 32.09
CA LEU A 54 -39.74 -9.86 30.79
C LEU A 54 -40.17 -11.10 30.00
N LYS A 55 -40.57 -10.88 28.75
CA LYS A 55 -40.76 -11.99 27.81
C LYS A 55 -39.44 -12.73 27.58
N PRO A 56 -39.51 -14.05 27.30
CA PRO A 56 -38.33 -14.76 26.89
C PRO A 56 -37.61 -13.99 25.75
N GLY A 57 -36.31 -13.61 25.88
CA GLY A 57 -35.51 -12.81 24.95
C GLY A 57 -35.36 -11.32 25.27
N GLU A 58 -36.30 -10.70 25.98
CA GLU A 58 -36.12 -9.32 26.45
C GLU A 58 -34.97 -9.24 27.44
N ALA A 59 -34.84 -10.20 28.34
CA ALA A 59 -33.72 -10.31 29.28
C ALA A 59 -32.37 -10.55 28.57
N THR A 60 -32.38 -11.40 27.53
CA THR A 60 -31.21 -11.67 26.71
C THR A 60 -30.78 -10.43 25.91
N MET A 61 -31.75 -9.68 25.36
CA MET A 61 -31.47 -8.42 24.66
C MET A 61 -30.86 -7.36 25.58
N VAL A 62 -31.41 -7.21 26.79
CA VAL A 62 -30.86 -6.26 27.77
C VAL A 62 -29.45 -6.67 28.19
N THR A 63 -29.24 -7.97 28.46
CA THR A 63 -27.91 -8.48 28.83
C THR A 63 -26.90 -8.34 27.70
N LEU A 64 -27.30 -8.58 26.44
CA LEU A 64 -26.48 -8.35 25.25
C LEU A 64 -26.21 -6.86 25.05
N ALA A 65 -27.21 -6.00 25.16
CA ALA A 65 -27.06 -4.57 25.04
C ALA A 65 -26.16 -4.00 26.15
N GLN A 66 -26.30 -4.47 27.39
CA GLN A 66 -25.43 -4.06 28.50
C GLN A 66 -23.98 -4.57 28.38
N LYS A 67 -23.77 -5.78 27.82
CA LYS A 67 -22.42 -6.33 27.58
C LYS A 67 -21.75 -5.81 26.33
N VAL A 68 -22.52 -5.50 25.29
CA VAL A 68 -21.99 -5.09 23.97
C VAL A 68 -21.89 -3.58 23.85
N MET A 69 -22.82 -2.84 24.48
CA MET A 69 -22.77 -1.38 24.55
C MET A 69 -23.08 -0.95 25.98
N PRO A 70 -22.15 -0.31 26.69
CA PRO A 70 -22.56 0.58 27.76
C PRO A 70 -23.40 1.66 27.07
N ILE A 71 -24.74 1.59 27.23
CA ILE A 71 -25.65 2.61 26.71
C ILE A 71 -25.39 3.86 27.57
N ASN A 72 -24.44 4.67 27.17
CA ASN A 72 -24.39 6.04 27.61
C ASN A 72 -25.59 6.72 26.97
N GLU A 73 -26.50 7.20 27.77
CA GLU A 73 -27.55 8.10 27.31
C GLU A 73 -26.88 9.29 26.65
N GLY A 74 -26.83 9.30 25.30
CA GLY A 74 -26.19 10.36 24.58
C GLY A 74 -25.66 9.93 23.20
N PHE A 75 -25.30 10.93 22.44
CA PHE A 75 -24.71 10.76 21.11
C PHE A 75 -23.26 10.24 21.24
N ASP A 76 -22.96 9.10 20.60
CA ASP A 76 -21.61 8.55 20.57
C ASP A 76 -20.72 9.32 19.59
N TYR A 77 -19.84 10.18 20.12
CA TYR A 77 -18.93 11.01 19.34
C TYR A 77 -17.65 10.28 18.92
N ARG A 78 -17.36 9.08 19.44
CA ARG A 78 -16.13 8.31 19.16
C ARG A 78 -15.90 8.05 17.67
N PRO A 79 -16.92 7.65 16.88
CA PRO A 79 -16.78 7.50 15.42
C PRO A 79 -16.37 8.80 14.73
N ILE A 80 -16.95 9.93 15.12
CA ILE A 80 -16.59 11.24 14.54
C ILE A 80 -15.15 11.60 14.90
N LEU A 81 -14.76 11.40 16.16
CA LEU A 81 -13.41 11.71 16.61
C LEU A 81 -12.34 10.91 15.87
N THR A 82 -12.58 9.60 15.65
CA THR A 82 -11.64 8.77 14.88
C THR A 82 -11.59 9.15 13.39
N CYS A 83 -12.70 9.54 12.77
CA CYS A 83 -12.69 10.12 11.43
C CYS A 83 -11.88 11.42 11.38
N LEU A 84 -12.02 12.30 12.37
CA LEU A 84 -11.22 13.53 12.47
C LEU A 84 -9.73 13.23 12.66
N ILE A 85 -9.37 12.23 13.49
CA ILE A 85 -7.99 11.76 13.60
C ILE A 85 -7.46 11.33 12.22
N GLY A 86 -8.26 10.64 11.41
CA GLY A 86 -7.90 10.26 10.04
C GLY A 86 -7.64 11.46 9.11
N ILE A 87 -8.46 12.49 9.19
CA ILE A 87 -8.27 13.74 8.43
C ILE A 87 -6.97 14.44 8.87
N VAL A 88 -6.74 14.54 10.18
CA VAL A 88 -5.50 15.11 10.74
C VAL A 88 -4.29 14.29 10.31
N LEU A 89 -4.40 12.96 10.31
CA LEU A 89 -3.36 12.06 9.80
C LEU A 89 -3.02 12.37 8.34
N ALA A 90 -4.01 12.53 7.47
CA ALA A 90 -3.77 12.85 6.06
C ALA A 90 -3.03 14.19 5.92
N MET A 91 -3.42 15.22 6.68
CA MET A 91 -2.73 16.52 6.69
C MET A 91 -1.29 16.41 7.24
N ALA A 92 -1.07 15.64 8.29
CA ALA A 92 0.25 15.43 8.87
C ALA A 92 1.19 14.68 7.92
N LEU A 93 0.70 13.63 7.24
CA LEU A 93 1.46 12.91 6.21
C LEU A 93 1.77 13.80 5.01
N HIS A 94 0.82 14.64 4.58
CA HIS A 94 1.05 15.63 3.54
C HIS A 94 2.22 16.54 3.92
N ARG A 95 2.17 17.20 5.08
CA ARG A 95 3.22 18.11 5.54
C ARG A 95 4.57 17.42 5.74
N CYS A 96 4.55 16.20 6.28
CA CYS A 96 5.76 15.41 6.45
C CYS A 96 6.42 15.10 5.10
N THR A 97 5.65 14.61 4.12
CA THR A 97 6.18 14.26 2.80
C THR A 97 6.64 15.51 2.03
N ASP A 98 5.88 16.60 2.10
CA ASP A 98 6.26 17.89 1.53
C ASP A 98 7.62 18.36 2.05
N TYR A 99 7.84 18.32 3.37
CA TYR A 99 9.11 18.68 3.99
C TYR A 99 10.30 17.87 3.44
N TRP A 100 10.10 16.57 3.21
CA TRP A 100 11.19 15.69 2.75
C TRP A 100 11.41 15.73 1.24
N THR A 101 10.44 16.16 0.44
CA THR A 101 10.50 16.03 -1.03
C THR A 101 10.45 17.35 -1.79
N SER A 102 10.02 18.45 -1.16
CA SER A 102 9.91 19.74 -1.83
C SER A 102 11.27 20.45 -2.00
N THR A 103 11.44 21.13 -3.12
CA THR A 103 12.59 21.97 -3.43
C THR A 103 12.76 23.16 -2.46
N GLU A 104 11.69 23.54 -1.76
CA GLU A 104 11.70 24.66 -0.81
C GLU A 104 12.43 24.33 0.49
N HIS A 105 12.49 23.05 0.86
CA HIS A 105 12.98 22.61 2.17
C HIS A 105 14.43 22.14 2.15
N GLU A 106 15.08 22.17 3.31
CA GLU A 106 16.50 21.87 3.48
C GLU A 106 16.87 20.40 3.11
N PRO A 107 16.04 19.36 3.33
CA PRO A 107 16.41 18.01 2.95
C PRO A 107 16.78 17.87 1.47
N VAL A 108 15.94 18.37 0.56
CA VAL A 108 16.21 18.34 -0.90
C VAL A 108 17.40 19.22 -1.26
N LYS A 109 17.52 20.41 -0.66
CA LYS A 109 18.69 21.30 -0.85
C LYS A 109 20.00 20.63 -0.41
N SER A 110 19.95 19.81 0.65
CA SER A 110 21.11 19.03 1.12
C SER A 110 21.53 17.98 0.09
N VAL A 111 20.58 17.25 -0.52
CA VAL A 111 20.85 16.31 -1.60
C VAL A 111 21.46 17.03 -2.82
N ALA A 112 20.91 18.19 -3.20
CA ALA A 112 21.46 19.01 -4.29
C ALA A 112 22.88 19.51 -3.98
N LYS A 113 23.19 19.88 -2.72
CA LYS A 113 24.54 20.22 -2.28
C LYS A 113 25.50 19.02 -2.38
N ALA A 114 25.04 17.80 -2.04
CA ALA A 114 25.84 16.59 -2.12
C ALA A 114 26.24 16.25 -3.57
N CYS A 115 25.46 16.68 -4.58
CA CYS A 115 25.81 16.51 -5.99
C CYS A 115 27.11 17.23 -6.39
N ARG A 116 27.51 18.29 -5.64
CA ARG A 116 28.76 19.03 -5.90
C ARG A 116 30.02 18.20 -5.64
N THR A 117 29.92 17.20 -4.76
CA THR A 117 31.02 16.29 -4.41
C THR A 117 31.03 15.02 -5.24
N GLY A 118 29.97 14.75 -6.02
CA GLY A 118 29.92 13.68 -7.01
C GLY A 118 28.74 12.75 -6.89
N HIS A 119 28.73 11.73 -7.73
CA HIS A 119 27.63 10.77 -7.88
C HIS A 119 27.38 9.94 -6.60
N ALA A 120 28.44 9.43 -5.97
CA ALA A 120 28.34 8.57 -4.80
C ALA A 120 27.74 9.30 -3.60
N THR A 121 28.18 10.54 -3.35
CA THR A 121 27.68 11.37 -2.24
C THR A 121 26.22 11.74 -2.41
N ASN A 122 25.78 11.99 -3.65
CA ASN A 122 24.38 12.20 -3.98
C ASN A 122 23.53 10.95 -3.62
N ILE A 123 23.98 9.76 -4.05
CA ILE A 123 23.27 8.50 -3.75
C ILE A 123 23.16 8.30 -2.23
N ILE A 124 24.26 8.44 -1.50
CA ILE A 124 24.28 8.26 -0.03
C ILE A 124 23.35 9.27 0.66
N SER A 125 23.36 10.54 0.22
CA SER A 125 22.53 11.58 0.81
C SER A 125 21.04 11.29 0.63
N GLY A 126 20.61 10.87 -0.55
CA GLY A 126 19.21 10.52 -0.80
C GLY A 126 18.77 9.24 -0.09
N LEU A 127 19.64 8.23 0.06
CA LEU A 127 19.36 7.06 0.88
C LEU A 127 19.13 7.46 2.35
N ALA A 128 20.03 8.29 2.91
CA ALA A 128 19.90 8.76 4.28
C ALA A 128 18.59 9.52 4.52
N LEU A 129 18.26 10.44 3.60
CA LEU A 129 16.98 11.17 3.62
C LEU A 129 15.77 10.22 3.59
N GLY A 130 15.80 9.23 2.70
CA GLY A 130 14.72 8.27 2.58
C GLY A 130 14.50 7.47 3.86
N TYR A 131 15.56 6.98 4.50
CA TYR A 131 15.48 6.28 5.78
C TYR A 131 14.88 7.17 6.88
N GLU A 132 15.36 8.40 7.01
CA GLU A 132 14.86 9.32 8.02
C GLU A 132 13.39 9.69 7.79
N SER A 133 12.99 9.95 6.56
CA SER A 133 11.59 10.26 6.20
C SER A 133 10.64 9.10 6.52
N ALA A 134 11.09 7.86 6.36
CA ALA A 134 10.30 6.67 6.70
C ALA A 134 10.03 6.57 8.21
N VAL A 135 10.99 6.96 9.05
CA VAL A 135 10.80 6.99 10.52
C VAL A 135 9.72 7.97 10.91
N TRP A 136 9.80 9.23 10.45
CA TRP A 136 8.82 10.26 10.81
C TRP A 136 7.42 9.92 10.31
N THR A 137 7.29 9.43 9.09
CA THR A 137 6.01 8.97 8.54
C THR A 137 5.42 7.84 9.39
N THR A 138 6.23 6.87 9.81
CA THR A 138 5.80 5.77 10.65
C THR A 138 5.34 6.26 12.04
N MET A 139 6.05 7.21 12.63
CA MET A 139 5.67 7.80 13.92
C MET A 139 4.34 8.52 13.84
N ILE A 140 4.07 9.24 12.76
CA ILE A 140 2.79 9.92 12.52
C ILE A 140 1.64 8.90 12.40
N ILE A 141 1.84 7.81 11.64
CA ILE A 141 0.83 6.75 11.51
C ILE A 141 0.60 6.06 12.86
N ALA A 142 1.66 5.75 13.61
CA ALA A 142 1.56 5.14 14.93
C ALA A 142 0.81 6.02 15.93
N ALA A 143 1.03 7.34 15.89
CA ALA A 143 0.31 8.28 16.74
C ALA A 143 -1.20 8.31 16.42
N ALA A 144 -1.58 8.26 15.14
CA ALA A 144 -2.98 8.21 14.74
C ALA A 144 -3.65 6.87 15.13
N LEU A 145 -2.93 5.75 14.98
CA LEU A 145 -3.39 4.45 15.47
C LEU A 145 -3.61 4.48 16.99
N LEU A 146 -2.65 5.01 17.74
CA LEU A 146 -2.76 5.17 19.19
C LEU A 146 -3.97 6.04 19.57
N GLY A 147 -4.16 7.18 18.90
CA GLY A 147 -5.33 8.04 19.11
C GLY A 147 -6.65 7.31 18.86
N SER A 148 -6.73 6.49 17.82
CA SER A 148 -7.91 5.68 17.52
C SER A 148 -8.15 4.60 18.59
N VAL A 149 -7.09 3.94 19.06
CA VAL A 149 -7.15 2.95 20.15
C VAL A 149 -7.63 3.61 21.43
N LEU A 150 -7.07 4.75 21.83
CA LEU A 150 -7.44 5.46 23.05
C LEU A 150 -8.90 5.93 23.01
N THR A 151 -9.40 6.36 21.84
CA THR A 151 -10.79 6.80 21.66
C THR A 151 -11.80 5.67 21.99
N PHE A 152 -11.47 4.43 21.62
CA PHE A 152 -12.34 3.27 21.86
C PHE A 152 -11.91 2.38 23.04
N SER A 153 -10.83 2.71 23.75
CA SER A 153 -10.32 1.89 24.87
C SER A 153 -11.35 1.69 25.98
N GLY A 154 -12.17 2.70 26.26
CA GLY A 154 -13.25 2.61 27.26
C GLY A 154 -14.38 1.64 26.93
N SER A 155 -14.44 1.13 25.67
CA SER A 155 -15.42 0.09 25.30
C SER A 155 -15.08 -1.29 25.84
N ASN A 156 -13.85 -1.53 26.28
CA ASN A 156 -13.30 -2.83 26.66
C ASN A 156 -13.54 -3.95 25.62
N ASN A 157 -13.81 -3.56 24.37
CA ASN A 157 -14.11 -4.48 23.28
C ASN A 157 -13.11 -4.28 22.13
N PRO A 158 -12.23 -5.27 21.85
CA PRO A 158 -11.23 -5.18 20.79
C PRO A 158 -11.83 -4.95 19.39
N ILE A 159 -13.05 -5.42 19.14
CA ILE A 159 -13.74 -5.25 17.87
C ILE A 159 -14.07 -3.77 17.63
N PHE A 160 -14.51 -3.05 18.67
CA PHE A 160 -14.74 -1.60 18.56
C PHE A 160 -13.45 -0.80 18.38
N ILE A 161 -12.34 -1.25 18.97
CA ILE A 161 -11.02 -0.65 18.71
C ILE A 161 -10.65 -0.81 17.23
N ALA A 162 -10.81 -2.02 16.68
CA ALA A 162 -10.57 -2.28 15.25
C ALA A 162 -11.49 -1.46 14.33
N TYR A 163 -12.75 -1.32 14.72
CA TYR A 163 -13.72 -0.45 14.05
C TYR A 163 -13.28 1.02 14.07
N GLY A 164 -12.80 1.52 15.21
CA GLY A 164 -12.24 2.87 15.31
C GLY A 164 -11.05 3.09 14.38
N ILE A 165 -10.16 2.12 14.26
CA ILE A 165 -9.03 2.17 13.31
C ILE A 165 -9.54 2.20 11.86
N ALA A 166 -10.56 1.40 11.52
CA ALA A 166 -11.19 1.43 10.20
C ALA A 166 -11.79 2.81 9.88
N LEU A 167 -12.50 3.42 10.85
CA LEU A 167 -13.07 4.76 10.71
C LEU A 167 -11.98 5.84 10.55
N CYS A 168 -10.84 5.71 11.22
CA CYS A 168 -9.68 6.58 10.99
C CYS A 168 -9.20 6.46 9.53
N GLY A 169 -9.14 5.24 8.99
CA GLY A 169 -8.85 5.01 7.57
C GLY A 169 -9.87 5.66 6.62
N ILE A 170 -11.16 5.58 6.95
CA ILE A 170 -12.23 6.25 6.18
C ILE A 170 -12.06 7.77 6.24
N GLY A 171 -11.80 8.34 7.43
CA GLY A 171 -11.53 9.76 7.61
C GLY A 171 -10.35 10.23 6.76
N MET A 172 -9.26 9.47 6.72
CA MET A 172 -8.10 9.75 5.89
C MET A 172 -8.42 9.75 4.39
N LEU A 173 -9.37 8.93 3.95
CA LEU A 173 -9.75 8.78 2.54
C LEU A 173 -10.86 9.73 2.08
N THR A 174 -11.33 10.67 2.91
CA THR A 174 -12.38 11.65 2.53
C THR A 174 -11.97 12.50 1.32
N LEU A 175 -10.67 12.71 1.10
CA LEU A 175 -10.12 13.47 0.00
C LEU A 175 -9.62 12.60 -1.17
N THR A 176 -10.08 11.36 -1.29
CA THR A 176 -9.56 10.40 -2.31
C THR A 176 -9.67 10.95 -3.73
N GLY A 177 -10.76 11.64 -4.09
CA GLY A 177 -10.91 12.25 -5.41
C GLY A 177 -9.81 13.28 -5.71
N ASN A 178 -9.50 14.14 -4.75
CA ASN A 178 -8.43 15.11 -4.86
C ASN A 178 -7.06 14.44 -4.94
N ILE A 179 -6.83 13.39 -4.15
CA ILE A 179 -5.58 12.63 -4.15
C ILE A 179 -5.32 12.02 -5.53
N ILE A 180 -6.33 11.40 -6.15
CA ILE A 180 -6.23 10.83 -7.50
C ILE A 180 -5.93 11.92 -8.53
N SER A 181 -6.61 13.07 -8.44
CA SER A 181 -6.38 14.21 -9.34
C SER A 181 -4.95 14.76 -9.21
N MET A 182 -4.44 14.85 -7.99
CA MET A 182 -3.05 15.28 -7.73
C MET A 182 -2.02 14.26 -8.23
N ASP A 183 -2.29 12.98 -8.17
CA ASP A 183 -1.40 11.94 -8.69
C ASP A 183 -1.28 12.00 -10.21
N VAL A 184 -2.38 12.31 -10.92
CA VAL A 184 -2.40 12.53 -12.38
C VAL A 184 -1.72 13.83 -12.77
N PHE A 185 -1.85 14.88 -11.97
CA PHE A 185 -1.24 16.19 -12.24
C PHE A 185 0.28 16.08 -12.43
N GLY A 186 0.97 15.28 -11.61
CA GLY A 186 2.42 15.13 -11.70
C GLY A 186 2.92 14.68 -13.08
N PRO A 187 2.47 13.55 -13.64
CA PRO A 187 2.84 13.13 -15.00
C PRO A 187 2.44 14.13 -16.09
N VAL A 188 1.32 14.83 -15.93
CA VAL A 188 0.90 15.87 -16.89
C VAL A 188 1.86 17.05 -16.87
N ALA A 189 2.26 17.52 -15.68
CA ALA A 189 3.21 18.63 -15.54
C ALA A 189 4.60 18.27 -16.07
N ASP A 190 5.07 17.06 -15.78
CA ASP A 190 6.35 16.53 -16.28
C ASP A 190 6.37 16.46 -17.81
N ASN A 191 5.33 15.89 -18.43
CA ASN A 191 5.19 15.86 -19.88
C ASN A 191 5.07 17.27 -20.49
N ALA A 192 4.33 18.18 -19.86
CA ALA A 192 4.21 19.57 -20.31
C ALA A 192 5.57 20.30 -20.27
N SER A 193 6.36 20.08 -19.23
CA SER A 193 7.73 20.59 -19.12
C SER A 193 8.62 20.06 -20.25
N GLY A 194 8.57 18.74 -20.52
CA GLY A 194 9.29 18.13 -21.64
C GLY A 194 8.87 18.67 -23.02
N ILE A 195 7.58 18.85 -23.26
CA ILE A 195 7.04 19.45 -24.50
C ILE A 195 7.54 20.88 -24.64
N GLY A 196 7.46 21.70 -23.59
CA GLY A 196 7.98 23.07 -23.62
C GLY A 196 9.49 23.14 -23.85
N GLU A 197 10.25 22.18 -23.30
CA GLU A 197 11.70 22.10 -23.53
C GLU A 197 12.04 21.82 -24.98
N MET A 198 11.29 20.94 -25.64
CA MET A 198 11.56 20.51 -27.01
C MET A 198 10.88 21.36 -28.07
N GLY A 199 9.71 21.96 -27.75
CA GLY A 199 8.82 22.56 -28.74
C GLY A 199 8.84 24.10 -28.80
N PHE A 200 9.21 24.80 -27.74
CA PHE A 200 9.23 26.25 -27.75
C PHE A 200 10.21 26.80 -28.78
N ASN A 201 9.76 27.82 -29.56
CA ASN A 201 10.52 28.43 -30.64
C ASN A 201 10.97 27.45 -31.75
N ARG A 202 10.17 26.38 -31.96
CA ARG A 202 10.40 25.40 -33.03
C ARG A 202 9.12 25.17 -33.83
N ASP A 203 9.27 24.89 -35.12
CA ASP A 203 8.17 24.51 -36.01
C ASP A 203 7.81 23.01 -35.85
N VAL A 204 6.80 22.56 -36.59
CA VAL A 204 6.37 21.16 -36.63
C VAL A 204 7.42 20.18 -37.13
N ASN A 205 8.48 20.67 -37.78
CA ASN A 205 9.63 19.91 -38.28
C ASN A 205 10.83 20.04 -37.34
N ASN A 206 10.63 20.59 -36.13
CA ASN A 206 11.69 20.83 -35.14
C ASN A 206 12.78 21.84 -35.58
N GLN A 207 12.48 22.70 -36.57
CA GLN A 207 13.37 23.77 -37.00
C GLN A 207 13.14 25.03 -36.15
N PRO A 208 14.20 25.80 -35.85
CA PRO A 208 14.06 27.05 -35.10
C PRO A 208 13.14 28.03 -35.83
N LEU A 209 12.16 28.59 -35.13
CA LEU A 209 11.31 29.65 -35.65
C LEU A 209 12.10 30.92 -35.83
N PRO A 210 11.94 31.65 -36.98
CA PRO A 210 12.53 32.95 -37.14
C PRO A 210 11.89 33.97 -36.20
N PRO A 211 12.62 35.00 -35.73
CA PRO A 211 12.08 36.02 -34.83
C PRO A 211 10.84 36.77 -35.35
N SER A 212 10.60 36.71 -36.67
CA SER A 212 9.41 37.30 -37.31
C SER A 212 8.18 36.41 -37.30
N HIS A 213 8.30 35.17 -36.83
CA HIS A 213 7.14 34.24 -36.78
C HIS A 213 6.16 34.64 -35.67
N PRO A 214 4.82 34.59 -35.91
CA PRO A 214 3.82 34.96 -34.90
C PRO A 214 3.93 34.21 -33.57
N ASP A 215 4.37 32.93 -33.61
CA ASP A 215 4.51 32.07 -32.45
C ASP A 215 5.91 32.11 -31.82
N TYR A 216 6.79 33.00 -32.34
CA TYR A 216 8.14 33.17 -31.77
C TYR A 216 8.03 33.88 -30.41
N MET A 217 8.57 33.26 -29.39
CA MET A 217 8.72 33.89 -28.08
C MET A 217 10.09 34.58 -27.98
N ASP A 218 10.06 35.84 -27.54
CA ASP A 218 11.29 36.54 -27.16
C ASP A 218 12.01 35.84 -26.00
N GLU A 219 13.25 36.14 -25.76
CA GLU A 219 14.12 35.49 -24.76
C GLU A 219 13.54 35.59 -23.34
N GLU A 220 12.89 36.71 -22.99
CA GLU A 220 12.30 36.89 -21.66
C GLU A 220 11.07 36.03 -21.50
N SER A 221 10.15 36.04 -22.45
CA SER A 221 8.94 35.21 -22.47
C SER A 221 9.29 33.73 -22.52
N TYR A 222 10.29 33.33 -23.29
CA TYR A 222 10.79 31.96 -23.33
C TYR A 222 11.31 31.51 -21.97
N ARG A 223 12.18 32.29 -21.34
CA ARG A 223 12.70 31.98 -20.00
C ARG A 223 11.60 31.88 -18.96
N LYS A 224 10.65 32.84 -18.95
CA LYS A 224 9.54 32.85 -18.01
C LYS A 224 8.63 31.62 -18.19
N SER A 225 8.29 31.26 -19.41
CA SER A 225 7.47 30.07 -19.71
C SER A 225 8.19 28.79 -19.29
N ARG A 226 9.49 28.69 -19.55
CA ARG A 226 10.30 27.55 -19.10
C ARG A 226 10.36 27.43 -17.58
N GLN A 227 10.52 28.55 -16.87
CA GLN A 227 10.53 28.56 -15.41
C GLN A 227 9.19 28.10 -14.84
N ILE A 228 8.06 28.61 -15.38
CA ILE A 228 6.73 28.18 -14.94
C ILE A 228 6.54 26.66 -15.11
N LEU A 229 6.98 26.10 -16.24
CA LEU A 229 6.87 24.66 -16.48
C LEU A 229 7.76 23.85 -15.55
N ALA A 230 8.97 24.33 -15.24
CA ALA A 230 9.89 23.69 -14.30
C ALA A 230 9.31 23.73 -12.87
N ASP A 231 8.73 24.84 -12.45
CA ASP A 231 8.09 25.00 -11.14
C ASP A 231 6.88 24.05 -11.02
N LEU A 232 6.04 23.96 -12.05
CA LEU A 232 4.90 23.04 -12.08
C LEU A 232 5.34 21.57 -12.03
N ASP A 233 6.41 21.20 -12.70
CA ASP A 233 6.99 19.87 -12.69
C ASP A 233 7.56 19.53 -11.30
N ALA A 234 8.29 20.45 -10.66
CA ALA A 234 8.79 20.25 -9.29
C ALA A 234 7.63 20.07 -8.26
N VAL A 235 6.55 20.86 -8.40
CA VAL A 235 5.33 20.67 -7.60
C VAL A 235 4.70 19.31 -7.92
N GLY A 236 4.68 18.90 -9.20
CA GLY A 236 4.20 17.61 -9.65
C GLY A 236 4.91 16.43 -8.98
N ASN A 237 6.24 16.49 -8.85
CA ASN A 237 7.03 15.46 -8.17
C ASN A 237 6.71 15.38 -6.67
N THR A 238 6.56 16.52 -6.01
CA THR A 238 6.16 16.58 -4.59
C THR A 238 4.73 16.04 -4.39
N THR A 239 3.79 16.42 -5.25
CA THR A 239 2.40 15.91 -5.17
C THR A 239 2.31 14.41 -5.41
N LYS A 240 3.07 13.85 -6.36
CA LYS A 240 3.20 12.40 -6.54
C LYS A 240 3.68 11.70 -5.26
N ALA A 241 4.67 12.25 -4.57
CA ALA A 241 5.18 11.67 -3.32
C ALA A 241 4.12 11.76 -2.20
N ILE A 242 3.42 12.88 -2.06
CA ILE A 242 2.36 13.11 -1.08
C ILE A 242 1.22 12.11 -1.27
N THR A 243 0.70 11.98 -2.50
CA THR A 243 -0.41 11.07 -2.80
C THR A 243 -0.04 9.62 -2.52
N LYS A 244 1.17 9.20 -2.87
CA LYS A 244 1.71 7.87 -2.57
C LYS A 244 1.86 7.67 -1.05
N GLY A 245 2.36 8.66 -0.32
CA GLY A 245 2.47 8.62 1.15
C GLY A 245 1.12 8.43 1.85
N ILE A 246 0.09 9.17 1.41
CA ILE A 246 -1.29 9.01 1.90
C ILE A 246 -1.85 7.63 1.53
N ALA A 247 -1.63 7.17 0.30
CA ALA A 247 -2.07 5.86 -0.15
C ALA A 247 -1.43 4.71 0.66
N ILE A 248 -0.14 4.81 1.00
CA ILE A 248 0.57 3.84 1.86
C ILE A 248 0.00 3.88 3.28
N GLY A 249 -0.17 5.07 3.87
CA GLY A 249 -0.75 5.22 5.21
C GLY A 249 -2.16 4.62 5.30
N SER A 250 -3.02 4.86 4.30
CA SER A 250 -4.36 4.26 4.25
C SER A 250 -4.33 2.74 4.13
N ALA A 251 -3.35 2.20 3.38
CA ALA A 251 -3.18 0.75 3.27
C ALA A 251 -2.79 0.12 4.60
N VAL A 252 -1.96 0.79 5.41
CA VAL A 252 -1.58 0.32 6.75
C VAL A 252 -2.78 0.31 7.69
N LEU A 253 -3.57 1.38 7.74
CA LEU A 253 -4.80 1.43 8.56
C LEU A 253 -5.79 0.33 8.17
N ALA A 254 -6.02 0.15 6.86
CA ALA A 254 -6.88 -0.91 6.35
C ALA A 254 -6.32 -2.30 6.71
N ALA A 255 -5.01 -2.52 6.57
CA ALA A 255 -4.37 -3.78 6.89
C ALA A 255 -4.47 -4.11 8.39
N VAL A 256 -4.28 -3.13 9.29
CA VAL A 256 -4.43 -3.32 10.74
C VAL A 256 -5.88 -3.62 11.11
N SER A 257 -6.86 -2.97 10.47
CA SER A 257 -8.28 -3.26 10.68
C SER A 257 -8.65 -4.67 10.18
N LEU A 258 -8.20 -5.06 8.98
CA LEU A 258 -8.41 -6.42 8.45
C LEU A 258 -7.73 -7.49 9.28
N PHE A 259 -6.63 -7.15 9.96
CA PHE A 259 -5.94 -8.07 10.86
C PHE A 259 -6.79 -8.47 12.06
N ALA A 260 -7.64 -7.58 12.56
CA ALA A 260 -8.62 -7.94 13.60
C ALA A 260 -9.65 -8.96 13.08
N SER A 261 -10.12 -8.80 11.83
CA SER A 261 -11.01 -9.80 11.19
C SER A 261 -10.30 -11.13 11.00
N PHE A 262 -9.00 -11.12 10.64
CA PHE A 262 -8.19 -12.31 10.57
C PHE A 262 -8.13 -13.06 11.91
N ILE A 263 -7.88 -12.34 13.02
CA ILE A 263 -7.84 -12.93 14.37
C ILE A 263 -9.20 -13.55 14.71
N ALA A 264 -10.30 -12.85 14.40
CA ALA A 264 -11.66 -13.33 14.67
C ALA A 264 -11.93 -14.66 13.96
N ILE A 265 -11.66 -14.75 12.66
CA ILE A 265 -11.86 -15.98 11.87
C ILE A 265 -10.91 -17.09 12.34
N ALA A 266 -9.64 -16.78 12.61
CA ALA A 266 -8.65 -17.76 13.08
C ALA A 266 -9.00 -18.34 14.47
N ALA A 267 -9.63 -17.54 15.33
CA ALA A 267 -10.03 -17.95 16.69
C ALA A 267 -11.24 -18.89 16.68
N THR A 268 -12.23 -18.64 15.81
CA THR A 268 -13.47 -19.41 15.76
C THR A 268 -13.39 -20.65 14.88
N GLY A 269 -12.47 -20.68 13.93
CA GLY A 269 -12.38 -21.77 12.95
C GLY A 269 -13.55 -21.85 11.97
N LYS A 270 -14.47 -20.88 11.97
CA LYS A 270 -15.68 -20.81 11.14
C LYS A 270 -15.60 -19.58 10.23
N GLY A 271 -16.30 -19.60 9.10
CA GLY A 271 -16.32 -18.51 8.11
C GLY A 271 -17.04 -17.23 8.59
N GLU A 272 -17.64 -16.48 7.66
CA GLU A 272 -18.23 -15.15 7.93
C GLU A 272 -19.23 -15.09 9.07
N ASP A 273 -19.99 -16.16 9.32
CA ASP A 273 -20.94 -16.26 10.46
C ASP A 273 -20.24 -16.21 11.83
N ALA A 274 -18.94 -16.47 11.86
CA ALA A 274 -18.16 -16.44 13.07
C ALA A 274 -17.99 -15.04 13.67
N ILE A 275 -17.94 -14.02 12.84
CA ILE A 275 -17.72 -12.63 13.28
C ILE A 275 -18.94 -12.12 14.05
N THR A 276 -20.15 -12.51 13.64
CA THR A 276 -21.41 -12.08 14.29
C THR A 276 -21.66 -12.75 15.62
N ARG A 277 -21.05 -13.91 15.87
CA ARG A 277 -21.25 -14.73 17.10
C ARG A 277 -20.00 -14.78 17.99
N LEU A 278 -18.94 -14.06 17.63
CA LEU A 278 -17.67 -14.10 18.35
C LEU A 278 -17.80 -13.45 19.73
N SER A 279 -17.55 -14.20 20.79
CA SER A 279 -17.42 -13.65 22.13
C SER A 279 -16.09 -12.88 22.27
N ILE A 280 -16.07 -11.87 23.14
CA ILE A 280 -14.85 -11.11 23.46
C ILE A 280 -13.75 -12.07 23.97
N GLU A 281 -14.14 -13.08 24.75
CA GLU A 281 -13.21 -14.06 25.31
C GLU A 281 -12.54 -14.91 24.20
N GLU A 282 -13.30 -15.36 23.20
CA GLU A 282 -12.77 -16.12 22.06
C GLU A 282 -11.81 -15.25 21.22
N PHE A 283 -12.15 -13.98 20.98
CA PHE A 283 -11.26 -13.05 20.31
C PHE A 283 -9.94 -12.87 21.06
N LEU A 284 -10.00 -12.65 22.38
CA LEU A 284 -8.82 -12.48 23.23
C LEU A 284 -7.96 -13.75 23.28
N ARG A 285 -8.59 -14.94 23.37
CA ARG A 285 -7.87 -16.22 23.27
C ARG A 285 -7.17 -16.38 21.91
N GLY A 286 -7.84 -15.98 20.83
CA GLY A 286 -7.25 -15.95 19.50
C GLY A 286 -6.07 -14.98 19.42
N ALA A 287 -6.22 -13.77 19.92
CA ALA A 287 -5.16 -12.77 19.95
C ALA A 287 -3.93 -13.24 20.75
N GLN A 288 -4.13 -13.96 21.87
CA GLN A 288 -3.02 -14.52 22.65
C GLN A 288 -2.22 -15.59 21.91
N ARG A 289 -2.78 -16.26 20.89
CA ARG A 289 -2.04 -17.22 20.05
C ARG A 289 -1.11 -16.54 19.05
N LEU A 290 -1.28 -15.25 18.78
CA LEU A 290 -0.31 -14.43 18.02
C LEU A 290 0.86 -13.98 18.91
N ASN A 291 1.39 -14.88 19.69
CA ASN A 291 2.51 -14.62 20.59
C ASN A 291 3.84 -14.71 19.81
N LEU A 292 4.64 -13.65 19.87
CA LEU A 292 5.96 -13.62 19.24
C LEU A 292 6.95 -14.62 19.85
N ALA A 293 6.67 -15.15 21.05
CA ALA A 293 7.44 -16.25 21.63
C ALA A 293 7.17 -17.61 20.96
N ASP A 294 6.07 -17.73 20.18
CA ASP A 294 5.83 -18.91 19.35
C ASP A 294 6.78 -18.88 18.14
N PRO A 295 7.66 -19.89 17.97
CA PRO A 295 8.60 -19.92 16.86
C PRO A 295 7.93 -19.86 15.48
N TYR A 296 6.75 -20.44 15.30
CA TYR A 296 6.03 -20.42 14.03
C TYR A 296 5.51 -19.02 13.68
N VAL A 297 4.99 -18.29 14.67
CA VAL A 297 4.56 -16.91 14.50
C VAL A 297 5.76 -16.03 14.15
N PHE A 298 6.88 -16.21 14.86
CA PHE A 298 8.11 -15.46 14.62
C PHE A 298 8.71 -15.75 13.24
N ILE A 299 8.76 -17.03 12.83
CA ILE A 299 9.22 -17.42 11.48
C ILE A 299 8.30 -16.84 10.43
N GLY A 300 6.99 -16.91 10.62
CA GLY A 300 6.02 -16.25 9.74
C GLY A 300 6.31 -14.75 9.58
N MET A 301 6.56 -14.04 10.68
CA MET A 301 6.90 -12.62 10.68
C MET A 301 8.19 -12.32 9.92
N LEU A 302 9.23 -13.16 10.04
CA LEU A 302 10.46 -13.01 9.26
C LEU A 302 10.22 -13.15 7.76
N PHE A 303 9.47 -14.17 7.33
CA PHE A 303 9.11 -14.32 5.93
C PHE A 303 8.25 -13.14 5.43
N GLY A 304 7.27 -12.71 6.23
CA GLY A 304 6.44 -11.56 5.90
C GLY A 304 7.26 -10.28 5.71
N GLY A 305 8.23 -10.03 6.59
CA GLY A 305 9.15 -8.89 6.45
C GLY A 305 10.11 -8.99 5.27
N ALA A 306 10.47 -10.22 4.83
CA ALA A 306 11.35 -10.42 3.69
C ALA A 306 10.66 -10.20 2.32
N VAL A 307 9.35 -10.48 2.24
CA VAL A 307 8.60 -10.42 0.96
C VAL A 307 8.61 -9.03 0.31
N PRO A 308 8.41 -7.90 1.01
CA PRO A 308 8.50 -6.57 0.40
C PRO A 308 9.87 -6.29 -0.25
N PHE A 309 10.96 -6.78 0.33
CA PHE A 309 12.30 -6.68 -0.29
C PHE A 309 12.42 -7.49 -1.57
N LEU A 310 11.93 -8.74 -1.55
CA LEU A 310 11.95 -9.60 -2.74
C LEU A 310 11.10 -9.01 -3.85
N PHE A 311 9.89 -8.54 -3.52
CA PHE A 311 8.98 -7.88 -4.44
C PHE A 311 9.60 -6.62 -5.05
N SER A 312 10.22 -5.76 -4.23
CA SER A 312 10.91 -4.57 -4.69
C SER A 312 12.08 -4.91 -5.61
N SER A 313 12.86 -5.93 -5.27
CA SER A 313 13.94 -6.41 -6.13
C SER A 313 13.43 -6.86 -7.51
N MET A 314 12.30 -7.58 -7.55
CA MET A 314 11.69 -8.04 -8.80
C MET A 314 11.21 -6.86 -9.65
N THR A 315 10.52 -5.89 -9.06
CA THR A 315 9.98 -4.72 -9.75
C THR A 315 11.08 -3.77 -10.25
N ILE A 316 12.13 -3.53 -9.45
CA ILE A 316 13.28 -2.71 -9.87
C ILE A 316 13.99 -3.34 -11.08
N ARG A 317 14.22 -4.65 -11.05
CA ARG A 317 14.82 -5.37 -12.19
C ARG A 317 13.93 -5.33 -13.44
N ALA A 318 12.61 -5.43 -13.26
CA ALA A 318 11.64 -5.32 -14.34
C ALA A 318 11.75 -3.97 -15.05
N VAL A 319 11.82 -2.87 -14.29
CA VAL A 319 12.04 -1.52 -14.85
C VAL A 319 13.36 -1.44 -15.62
N GLY A 320 14.44 -1.97 -15.04
CA GLY A 320 15.75 -1.98 -15.71
C GLY A 320 15.73 -2.71 -17.06
N ARG A 321 15.04 -3.88 -17.12
CA ARG A 321 14.90 -4.62 -18.40
C ARG A 321 14.05 -3.84 -19.40
N ALA A 322 12.93 -3.25 -18.99
CA ALA A 322 12.09 -2.45 -19.85
C ALA A 322 12.83 -1.22 -20.40
N ALA A 323 13.48 -0.47 -19.52
CA ALA A 323 14.25 0.72 -19.88
C ALA A 323 15.37 0.38 -20.88
N PHE A 324 16.05 -0.74 -20.69
CA PHE A 324 17.10 -1.17 -21.61
C PHE A 324 16.55 -1.41 -23.03
N LEU A 325 15.43 -2.10 -23.16
CA LEU A 325 14.81 -2.36 -24.47
C LEU A 325 14.39 -1.06 -25.17
N ILE A 326 13.83 -0.12 -24.41
CA ILE A 326 13.43 1.20 -24.94
C ILE A 326 14.64 1.98 -25.41
N VAL A 327 15.71 2.02 -24.61
CA VAL A 327 16.97 2.70 -24.98
C VAL A 327 17.56 2.12 -26.27
N GLN A 328 17.53 0.80 -26.45
CA GLN A 328 18.02 0.16 -27.67
C GLN A 328 17.17 0.56 -28.88
N GLU A 329 15.83 0.51 -28.76
CA GLU A 329 14.94 0.94 -29.82
C GLU A 329 15.17 2.41 -30.21
N CYS A 330 15.26 3.30 -29.23
CA CYS A 330 15.56 4.71 -29.48
C CYS A 330 16.92 4.89 -30.18
N ARG A 331 17.95 4.16 -29.76
CA ARG A 331 19.28 4.21 -30.40
C ARG A 331 19.24 3.70 -31.82
N MET A 332 18.45 2.67 -32.16
CA MET A 332 18.27 2.19 -33.52
C MET A 332 17.59 3.24 -34.38
N GLN A 333 16.49 3.82 -33.91
CA GLN A 333 15.78 4.86 -34.65
C GLN A 333 16.65 6.11 -34.87
N PHE A 334 17.42 6.52 -33.89
CA PHE A 334 18.30 7.68 -33.98
C PHE A 334 19.56 7.47 -34.87
N ARG A 335 19.81 6.26 -35.37
CA ARG A 335 20.84 6.08 -36.45
C ARG A 335 20.33 6.61 -37.79
N ASP A 336 19.01 6.75 -37.97
CA ASP A 336 18.42 7.35 -39.16
C ASP A 336 18.59 8.88 -39.13
N LYS A 337 19.40 9.43 -40.05
CA LYS A 337 19.65 10.86 -40.14
C LYS A 337 18.40 11.67 -40.45
N ASP A 338 17.44 11.08 -41.19
CA ASP A 338 16.20 11.76 -41.54
C ASP A 338 15.33 12.07 -40.32
N ILE A 339 15.44 11.25 -39.27
CA ILE A 339 14.77 11.52 -37.98
C ILE A 339 15.43 12.74 -37.30
N TRP A 340 16.77 12.81 -37.26
CA TRP A 340 17.49 13.95 -36.67
C TRP A 340 17.26 15.27 -37.41
N GLU A 341 17.09 15.18 -38.72
CA GLU A 341 16.86 16.32 -39.59
C GLU A 341 15.38 16.68 -39.72
N GLY A 342 14.49 15.99 -38.97
CA GLY A 342 13.05 16.24 -38.96
C GLY A 342 12.29 15.82 -40.22
N ARG A 343 12.96 15.13 -41.17
CA ARG A 343 12.29 14.66 -42.40
C ARG A 343 11.44 13.42 -42.22
N LYS A 344 11.70 12.65 -41.15
CA LYS A 344 10.95 11.43 -40.79
C LYS A 344 10.61 11.46 -39.32
N ARG A 345 9.38 11.09 -38.98
CA ARG A 345 8.94 10.94 -37.59
C ARG A 345 9.48 9.64 -36.99
N PRO A 346 9.89 9.63 -35.70
CA PRO A 346 10.19 8.38 -35.00
C PRO A 346 8.97 7.46 -34.94
N ASP A 347 9.22 6.17 -34.88
CA ASP A 347 8.16 5.17 -34.68
C ASP A 347 7.80 5.07 -33.19
N TYR A 348 6.91 5.95 -32.75
CA TYR A 348 6.40 5.95 -31.37
C TYR A 348 5.59 4.69 -31.07
N GLY A 349 4.88 4.14 -32.07
CA GLY A 349 4.07 2.93 -31.90
C GLY A 349 4.91 1.75 -31.46
N ARG A 350 6.09 1.59 -32.04
CA ARG A 350 7.05 0.54 -31.65
C ARG A 350 7.52 0.68 -30.20
N VAL A 351 7.80 1.89 -29.75
CA VAL A 351 8.23 2.16 -28.37
C VAL A 351 7.10 1.84 -27.39
N VAL A 352 5.86 2.27 -27.70
CA VAL A 352 4.69 1.96 -26.87
C VAL A 352 4.44 0.45 -26.79
N ASP A 353 4.58 -0.28 -27.90
CA ASP A 353 4.42 -1.75 -27.93
C ASP A 353 5.46 -2.45 -27.05
N ILE A 354 6.72 -2.03 -27.10
CA ILE A 354 7.78 -2.54 -26.21
C ILE A 354 7.43 -2.29 -24.74
N CYS A 355 7.00 -1.07 -24.39
CA CYS A 355 6.62 -0.71 -23.03
C CYS A 355 5.48 -1.59 -22.51
N THR A 356 4.39 -1.68 -23.25
CA THR A 356 3.18 -2.38 -22.82
C THR A 356 3.39 -3.89 -22.74
N THR A 357 4.03 -4.48 -23.74
CA THR A 357 4.32 -5.91 -23.77
C THR A 357 5.27 -6.32 -22.66
N THR A 358 6.32 -5.52 -22.40
CA THR A 358 7.27 -5.80 -21.32
C THR A 358 6.59 -5.64 -19.96
N ALA A 359 5.81 -4.58 -19.75
CA ALA A 359 5.09 -4.36 -18.49
C ALA A 359 4.16 -5.54 -18.17
N GLN A 360 3.38 -6.03 -19.14
CA GLN A 360 2.50 -7.20 -18.96
C GLN A 360 3.26 -8.47 -18.56
N LYS A 361 4.39 -8.75 -19.21
CA LYS A 361 5.23 -9.92 -18.89
C LYS A 361 5.86 -9.81 -17.51
N GLU A 362 6.33 -8.65 -17.14
CA GLU A 362 7.04 -8.42 -15.88
C GLU A 362 6.10 -8.41 -14.66
N LEU A 363 4.80 -8.13 -14.83
CA LEU A 363 3.82 -8.18 -13.74
C LEU A 363 3.52 -9.58 -13.22
N VAL A 364 3.73 -10.62 -14.05
CA VAL A 364 3.36 -12.01 -13.70
C VAL A 364 4.15 -12.50 -12.48
N GLY A 365 5.46 -12.26 -12.44
CA GLY A 365 6.31 -12.71 -11.34
C GLY A 365 5.91 -12.09 -9.99
N PRO A 366 5.92 -10.76 -9.84
CA PRO A 366 5.46 -10.09 -8.61
C PRO A 366 4.02 -10.45 -8.22
N GLY A 367 3.11 -10.62 -9.20
CA GLY A 367 1.72 -11.03 -8.97
C GLY A 367 1.62 -12.41 -8.37
N LEU A 368 2.36 -13.39 -8.89
CA LEU A 368 2.42 -14.75 -8.31
C LEU A 368 3.01 -14.74 -6.89
N LEU A 369 4.04 -13.96 -6.64
CA LEU A 369 4.60 -13.80 -5.29
C LEU A 369 3.54 -13.26 -4.33
N ALA A 370 2.78 -12.23 -4.73
CA ALA A 370 1.74 -11.62 -3.91
C ALA A 370 0.61 -12.59 -3.52
N ILE A 371 0.24 -13.50 -4.43
CA ILE A 371 -0.84 -14.47 -4.20
C ILE A 371 -0.32 -15.69 -3.45
N PHE A 372 0.80 -16.26 -3.86
CA PHE A 372 1.23 -17.57 -3.39
C PHE A 372 2.12 -17.53 -2.14
N ALA A 373 2.79 -16.42 -1.82
CA ALA A 373 3.58 -16.35 -0.59
C ALA A 373 2.75 -16.58 0.69
N PRO A 374 1.59 -15.92 0.90
CA PRO A 374 0.75 -16.23 2.06
C PRO A 374 0.18 -17.66 2.02
N VAL A 375 -0.08 -18.22 0.82
CA VAL A 375 -0.53 -19.62 0.68
C VAL A 375 0.56 -20.58 1.19
N VAL A 376 1.82 -20.37 0.80
CA VAL A 376 2.95 -21.19 1.28
C VAL A 376 3.02 -21.16 2.80
N ILE A 377 2.98 -20.00 3.42
CA ILE A 377 3.09 -19.84 4.87
C ILE A 377 1.89 -20.47 5.59
N GLY A 378 0.66 -20.16 5.12
CA GLY A 378 -0.56 -20.67 5.73
C GLY A 378 -0.65 -22.19 5.69
N PHE A 379 -0.45 -22.80 4.53
CA PHE A 379 -0.56 -24.26 4.39
C PHE A 379 0.61 -25.05 4.99
N SER A 380 1.81 -24.45 5.10
CA SER A 380 2.96 -25.12 5.73
C SER A 380 2.95 -25.00 7.25
N MET A 381 2.62 -23.82 7.80
CA MET A 381 2.86 -23.49 9.21
C MET A 381 1.59 -23.12 9.99
N GLY A 382 0.43 -23.08 9.32
CA GLY A 382 -0.87 -22.84 9.93
C GLY A 382 -1.24 -21.36 10.07
N PRO A 383 -2.46 -21.09 10.61
CA PRO A 383 -3.07 -19.76 10.59
C PRO A 383 -2.29 -18.74 11.43
N TRP A 384 -1.70 -19.14 12.55
CA TRP A 384 -1.00 -18.21 13.44
C TRP A 384 0.34 -17.74 12.86
N ALA A 385 1.05 -18.62 12.14
CA ALA A 385 2.23 -18.24 11.37
C ALA A 385 1.88 -17.28 10.23
N LEU A 386 0.72 -17.49 9.58
CA LEU A 386 0.19 -16.57 8.56
C LEU A 386 -0.14 -15.20 9.19
N GLY A 387 -0.66 -15.16 10.41
CA GLY A 387 -0.85 -13.92 11.17
C GLY A 387 0.48 -13.19 11.42
N GLY A 388 1.51 -13.90 11.88
CA GLY A 388 2.87 -13.34 12.02
C GLY A 388 3.40 -12.80 10.69
N TYR A 389 3.21 -13.54 9.60
CA TYR A 389 3.58 -13.12 8.25
C TYR A 389 2.93 -11.78 7.85
N LEU A 390 1.62 -11.63 8.08
CA LEU A 390 0.92 -10.39 7.80
C LEU A 390 1.47 -9.21 8.62
N ALA A 391 1.73 -9.42 9.90
CA ALA A 391 2.31 -8.38 10.77
C ALA A 391 3.68 -7.92 10.25
N GLY A 392 4.58 -8.84 9.94
CA GLY A 392 5.91 -8.54 9.39
C GLY A 392 5.85 -7.81 8.05
N MET A 393 4.95 -8.25 7.17
CA MET A 393 4.74 -7.67 5.85
C MET A 393 4.20 -6.23 5.93
N ILE A 394 3.26 -5.95 6.83
CA ILE A 394 2.70 -4.60 7.01
C ILE A 394 3.77 -3.63 7.48
N VAL A 395 4.51 -3.99 8.53
CA VAL A 395 5.53 -3.11 9.14
C VAL A 395 6.66 -2.82 8.16
N VAL A 396 7.24 -3.86 7.58
CA VAL A 396 8.38 -3.71 6.67
C VAL A 396 7.96 -3.10 5.33
N GLY A 397 6.81 -3.51 4.79
CA GLY A 397 6.28 -2.97 3.54
C GLY A 397 6.03 -1.47 3.62
N GLN A 398 5.44 -0.99 4.72
CA GLN A 398 5.25 0.45 4.94
C GLN A 398 6.59 1.22 4.93
N LEU A 399 7.57 0.75 5.72
CA LEU A 399 8.87 1.42 5.85
C LEU A 399 9.58 1.53 4.50
N ILE A 400 9.63 0.42 3.75
CA ILE A 400 10.29 0.38 2.43
C ILE A 400 9.54 1.24 1.41
N ALA A 401 8.20 1.20 1.40
CA ALA A 401 7.42 1.96 0.45
C ALA A 401 7.63 3.47 0.62
N VAL A 402 7.59 3.96 1.85
CA VAL A 402 7.84 5.38 2.16
C VAL A 402 9.28 5.76 1.84
N PHE A 403 10.24 4.94 2.27
CA PHE A 403 11.66 5.15 1.95
C PHE A 403 11.86 5.34 0.45
N MET A 404 11.39 4.40 -0.37
CA MET A 404 11.59 4.44 -1.82
C MET A 404 10.93 5.65 -2.48
N THR A 405 9.70 5.96 -2.07
CA THR A 405 8.94 7.07 -2.64
C THR A 405 9.58 8.41 -2.32
N ASN A 406 9.96 8.65 -1.06
CA ASN A 406 10.51 9.93 -0.62
C ASN A 406 11.96 10.13 -1.09
N ALA A 407 12.80 9.09 -1.04
CA ALA A 407 14.15 9.16 -1.58
C ALA A 407 14.15 9.48 -3.09
N GLY A 408 13.31 8.77 -3.86
CA GLY A 408 13.18 9.00 -5.29
C GLY A 408 12.66 10.39 -5.64
N GLY A 409 11.63 10.88 -4.92
CA GLY A 409 11.11 12.24 -5.08
C GLY A 409 12.15 13.33 -4.73
N ALA A 410 12.93 13.09 -3.69
CA ALA A 410 13.98 14.04 -3.29
C ALA A 410 15.13 14.12 -4.30
N TRP A 411 15.56 13.00 -4.90
CA TRP A 411 16.59 13.01 -5.95
C TRP A 411 16.12 13.75 -7.19
N ASP A 412 14.89 13.52 -7.64
CA ASP A 412 14.33 14.20 -8.81
C ASP A 412 14.24 15.72 -8.56
N ASN A 413 13.69 16.13 -7.44
CA ASN A 413 13.60 17.54 -7.09
C ASN A 413 14.98 18.18 -6.81
N ALA A 414 15.96 17.44 -6.34
CA ALA A 414 17.34 17.91 -6.25
C ALA A 414 17.95 18.16 -7.66
N LYS A 415 17.62 17.30 -8.64
CA LYS A 415 18.02 17.51 -10.05
C LYS A 415 17.37 18.79 -10.59
N LYS A 416 16.05 18.97 -10.41
CA LYS A 416 15.34 20.20 -10.83
C LYS A 416 15.97 21.45 -10.23
N THR A 417 16.26 21.43 -8.91
CA THR A 417 16.94 22.55 -8.23
C THR A 417 18.29 22.90 -8.87
N ILE A 418 19.01 21.92 -9.42
CA ILE A 418 20.30 22.15 -10.10
C ILE A 418 20.08 22.64 -11.54
N GLU A 419 19.10 22.09 -12.25
CA GLU A 419 18.76 22.50 -13.61
C GLU A 419 18.31 23.97 -13.71
N ASP A 420 17.63 24.46 -12.68
CA ASP A 420 17.14 25.86 -12.58
C ASP A 420 18.28 26.88 -12.30
N GLN A 421 19.46 26.41 -11.91
CA GLN A 421 20.59 27.29 -11.66
C GLN A 421 21.17 27.84 -12.99
N PRO A 422 21.77 29.05 -12.97
CA PRO A 422 22.46 29.60 -14.13
C PRO A 422 23.53 28.62 -14.65
N LYS A 423 23.57 28.44 -15.95
CA LYS A 423 24.52 27.52 -16.61
C LYS A 423 25.93 28.05 -16.51
N THR A 424 26.77 27.37 -15.74
CA THR A 424 28.20 27.61 -15.58
C THR A 424 28.98 26.31 -15.75
N ALA A 425 30.31 26.33 -15.61
CA ALA A 425 31.10 25.11 -15.64
C ALA A 425 30.75 24.13 -14.49
N THR A 426 30.26 24.65 -13.35
CA THR A 426 29.99 23.86 -12.12
C THR A 426 28.52 23.80 -11.73
N THR A 427 27.66 24.62 -12.32
CA THR A 427 26.21 24.69 -11.98
C THR A 427 25.36 24.70 -13.24
N GLY A 428 24.06 24.40 -13.06
CA GLY A 428 23.08 24.38 -14.14
C GLY A 428 23.18 23.15 -15.05
N LYS A 429 22.28 23.09 -16.02
CA LYS A 429 22.13 21.95 -16.93
C LYS A 429 23.42 21.67 -17.75
N GLY A 430 23.92 20.44 -17.70
CA GLY A 430 25.11 19.97 -18.39
C GLY A 430 26.42 20.05 -17.59
N SER A 431 26.42 20.66 -16.38
CA SER A 431 27.58 20.69 -15.48
C SER A 431 27.85 19.30 -14.84
N GLU A 432 29.03 19.13 -14.22
CA GLU A 432 29.34 17.90 -13.48
C GLU A 432 28.38 17.68 -12.30
N THR A 433 27.94 18.76 -11.63
CA THR A 433 26.93 18.70 -10.58
C THR A 433 25.58 18.19 -11.11
N HIS A 434 25.18 18.63 -12.31
CA HIS A 434 23.97 18.12 -12.97
C HIS A 434 24.12 16.64 -13.35
N LYS A 435 25.24 16.20 -13.88
CA LYS A 435 25.46 14.77 -14.17
C LYS A 435 25.35 13.91 -12.92
N ALA A 436 25.88 14.39 -11.80
CA ALA A 436 25.73 13.71 -10.51
C ALA A 436 24.27 13.64 -10.07
N SER A 437 23.49 14.71 -10.25
CA SER A 437 22.06 14.71 -9.90
C SER A 437 21.24 13.78 -10.79
N VAL A 438 21.51 13.72 -12.09
CA VAL A 438 20.89 12.76 -13.02
C VAL A 438 21.13 11.31 -12.59
N THR A 439 22.31 11.00 -12.04
CA THR A 439 22.56 9.65 -11.50
C THR A 439 21.64 9.32 -10.32
N GLY A 440 21.44 10.27 -9.39
CA GLY A 440 20.50 10.07 -8.27
C GLY A 440 19.07 9.91 -8.73
N ASP A 441 18.63 10.72 -9.68
CA ASP A 441 17.31 10.62 -10.29
C ASP A 441 17.09 9.26 -10.99
N THR A 442 18.05 8.82 -11.78
CA THR A 442 18.03 7.49 -12.44
C THR A 442 17.93 6.34 -11.44
N VAL A 443 18.57 6.45 -10.27
CA VAL A 443 18.42 5.48 -9.17
C VAL A 443 17.04 5.61 -8.52
N GLY A 444 16.53 6.82 -8.38
CA GLY A 444 15.28 7.15 -7.72
C GLY A 444 14.03 6.78 -8.51
N ASP A 445 14.05 6.90 -9.84
CA ASP A 445 12.89 6.65 -10.69
C ASP A 445 12.25 5.26 -10.51
N PRO A 446 12.99 4.14 -10.56
CA PRO A 446 12.44 2.82 -10.30
C PRO A 446 11.85 2.70 -8.89
N LEU A 447 12.38 3.45 -7.92
CA LEU A 447 11.93 3.42 -6.54
C LEU A 447 10.63 4.20 -6.36
N LYS A 448 10.59 5.46 -6.84
CA LYS A 448 9.44 6.36 -6.64
C LYS A 448 8.24 6.04 -7.53
N ASP A 449 8.49 5.59 -8.77
CA ASP A 449 7.43 5.44 -9.78
C ASP A 449 6.96 3.99 -9.96
N THR A 450 7.72 2.99 -9.51
CA THR A 450 7.36 1.59 -9.65
C THR A 450 7.38 0.83 -8.32
N ALA A 451 8.54 0.60 -7.71
CA ALA A 451 8.66 -0.31 -6.57
C ALA A 451 7.93 0.22 -5.32
N GLY A 452 8.12 1.49 -4.97
CA GLY A 452 7.47 2.12 -3.82
C GLY A 452 5.94 2.05 -3.90
N PRO A 453 5.33 2.63 -4.96
CA PRO A 453 3.88 2.58 -5.13
C PRO A 453 3.30 1.18 -5.24
N ALA A 454 4.01 0.22 -5.80
CA ALA A 454 3.54 -1.16 -5.97
C ALA A 454 3.40 -1.92 -4.65
N ILE A 455 4.07 -1.49 -3.57
CA ILE A 455 3.88 -2.09 -2.24
C ILE A 455 2.49 -1.78 -1.66
N ASN A 456 1.88 -0.64 -1.98
CA ASN A 456 0.52 -0.33 -1.53
C ASN A 456 -0.51 -1.41 -1.97
N PRO A 457 -0.68 -1.75 -3.25
CA PRO A 457 -1.53 -2.88 -3.64
C PRO A 457 -1.01 -4.22 -3.11
N LEU A 458 0.29 -4.44 -2.98
CA LEU A 458 0.85 -5.66 -2.40
C LEU A 458 0.31 -5.92 -0.98
N LEU A 459 0.35 -4.90 -0.11
CA LEU A 459 -0.18 -4.98 1.25
C LEU A 459 -1.66 -5.40 1.25
N LYS A 460 -2.47 -4.81 0.38
CA LYS A 460 -3.91 -5.10 0.29
C LYS A 460 -4.17 -6.50 -0.25
N VAL A 461 -3.52 -6.89 -1.34
CA VAL A 461 -3.70 -8.20 -1.97
C VAL A 461 -3.32 -9.32 -1.02
N MET A 462 -2.17 -9.22 -0.34
CA MET A 462 -1.74 -10.27 0.59
C MET A 462 -2.66 -10.41 1.80
N ASN A 463 -3.16 -9.28 2.35
CA ASN A 463 -4.16 -9.33 3.41
C ASN A 463 -5.47 -10.00 2.96
N MET A 464 -5.99 -9.60 1.78
CA MET A 464 -7.21 -10.18 1.22
C MET A 464 -7.06 -11.67 0.90
N VAL A 465 -5.96 -12.05 0.25
CA VAL A 465 -5.66 -13.46 -0.05
C VAL A 465 -5.59 -14.26 1.26
N SER A 466 -4.88 -13.75 2.27
CA SER A 466 -4.77 -14.43 3.57
C SER A 466 -6.12 -14.65 4.23
N LEU A 467 -7.02 -13.66 4.19
CA LEU A 467 -8.39 -13.81 4.70
C LEU A 467 -9.21 -14.83 3.92
N LEU A 468 -9.14 -14.78 2.59
CA LEU A 468 -9.89 -15.70 1.72
C LEU A 468 -9.47 -17.15 1.88
N ILE A 469 -8.17 -17.41 2.02
CA ILE A 469 -7.66 -18.78 2.19
C ILE A 469 -7.74 -19.29 3.63
N LEU A 470 -8.00 -18.41 4.60
CA LEU A 470 -7.91 -18.73 6.03
C LEU A 470 -8.77 -19.93 6.45
N PRO A 471 -10.05 -20.06 6.04
CA PRO A 471 -10.84 -21.26 6.35
C PRO A 471 -10.21 -22.54 5.82
N SER A 472 -9.66 -22.50 4.59
CA SER A 472 -8.97 -23.63 3.99
C SER A 472 -7.65 -23.94 4.70
N VAL A 473 -6.92 -22.90 5.15
CA VAL A 473 -5.71 -23.07 5.95
C VAL A 473 -6.04 -23.73 7.29
N ILE A 474 -7.08 -23.31 7.98
CA ILE A 474 -7.52 -23.92 9.25
C ILE A 474 -7.84 -25.40 9.04
N THR A 475 -8.48 -25.75 7.93
CA THR A 475 -8.92 -27.10 7.66
C THR A 475 -7.79 -28.02 7.16
N TYR A 476 -6.94 -27.54 6.25
CA TYR A 476 -6.04 -28.39 5.46
C TYR A 476 -4.56 -28.09 5.63
N ASN A 477 -4.11 -27.18 6.52
CA ASN A 477 -2.68 -26.97 6.70
C ASN A 477 -1.99 -28.25 7.23
N ILE A 478 -0.74 -28.43 6.83
CA ILE A 478 0.02 -29.67 7.12
C ILE A 478 0.33 -29.82 8.60
N LYS A 479 0.54 -28.71 9.32
CA LYS A 479 0.95 -28.71 10.73
C LYS A 479 -0.16 -29.21 11.65
N ASP A 480 -1.33 -28.57 11.62
CA ASP A 480 -2.41 -28.73 12.60
C ASP A 480 -3.83 -28.61 12.00
N GLY A 481 -3.98 -28.83 10.69
CA GLY A 481 -5.26 -28.78 10.00
C GLY A 481 -6.30 -29.72 10.63
N THR A 482 -7.54 -29.25 10.76
CA THR A 482 -8.62 -29.97 11.46
C THR A 482 -9.06 -31.23 10.75
N ASP A 483 -8.96 -31.29 9.41
CA ASP A 483 -9.22 -32.52 8.65
C ASP A 483 -7.95 -33.36 8.52
N ILE A 484 -7.79 -34.33 9.44
CA ILE A 484 -6.61 -35.19 9.54
C ILE A 484 -6.40 -36.04 8.28
N GLY A 485 -7.48 -36.43 7.59
CA GLY A 485 -7.41 -37.27 6.38
C GLY A 485 -6.98 -36.49 5.15
N ALA A 486 -7.65 -35.36 4.89
CA ALA A 486 -7.46 -34.58 3.68
C ALA A 486 -6.27 -33.59 3.76
N ARG A 487 -5.79 -33.19 4.96
CA ARG A 487 -4.69 -32.23 5.10
C ARG A 487 -3.40 -32.66 4.39
N TRP A 488 -3.09 -33.96 4.40
CA TRP A 488 -1.90 -34.50 3.76
C TRP A 488 -2.00 -34.51 2.24
N THR A 489 -3.17 -34.74 1.68
CA THR A 489 -3.38 -34.73 0.22
C THR A 489 -3.62 -33.33 -0.31
N ILE A 490 -4.61 -32.62 0.24
CA ILE A 490 -4.97 -31.25 -0.23
C ILE A 490 -3.88 -30.26 0.19
N GLY A 491 -3.45 -30.29 1.47
CA GLY A 491 -2.44 -29.36 1.98
C GLY A 491 -1.11 -29.46 1.25
N ILE A 492 -0.59 -30.69 1.02
CA ILE A 492 0.65 -30.90 0.27
C ILE A 492 0.49 -30.48 -1.19
N SER A 493 -0.65 -30.79 -1.83
CA SER A 493 -0.88 -30.43 -3.23
C SER A 493 -0.91 -28.92 -3.42
N VAL A 494 -1.65 -28.19 -2.56
CA VAL A 494 -1.72 -26.72 -2.60
C VAL A 494 -0.37 -26.10 -2.31
N LEU A 495 0.34 -26.60 -1.27
CA LEU A 495 1.69 -26.13 -0.93
C LEU A 495 2.66 -26.37 -2.08
N GLY A 496 2.62 -27.54 -2.73
CA GLY A 496 3.48 -27.87 -3.87
C GLY A 496 3.28 -26.91 -5.03
N VAL A 497 2.03 -26.65 -5.41
CA VAL A 497 1.69 -25.68 -6.48
C VAL A 497 2.15 -24.28 -6.10
N ALA A 498 1.91 -23.84 -4.86
CA ALA A 498 2.29 -22.51 -4.38
C ALA A 498 3.82 -22.33 -4.37
N LEU A 499 4.56 -23.32 -3.90
CA LEU A 499 6.03 -23.29 -3.92
C LEU A 499 6.59 -23.24 -5.33
N LEU A 500 6.05 -24.05 -6.25
CA LEU A 500 6.45 -24.02 -7.65
C LEU A 500 6.18 -22.65 -8.28
N ALA A 501 5.05 -22.04 -7.98
CA ALA A 501 4.70 -20.71 -8.48
C ALA A 501 5.67 -19.63 -7.95
N VAL A 502 6.00 -19.64 -6.66
CA VAL A 502 6.95 -18.68 -6.05
C VAL A 502 8.37 -18.90 -6.58
N ILE A 503 8.82 -20.15 -6.71
CA ILE A 503 10.15 -20.47 -7.26
C ILE A 503 10.23 -20.04 -8.73
N TRP A 504 9.20 -20.31 -9.51
CA TRP A 504 9.14 -19.89 -10.91
C TRP A 504 9.15 -18.35 -11.04
N ALA A 505 8.37 -17.65 -10.22
CA ALA A 505 8.34 -16.19 -10.19
C ALA A 505 9.72 -15.61 -9.87
N TRP A 506 10.40 -16.17 -8.88
CA TRP A 506 11.75 -15.76 -8.50
C TRP A 506 12.77 -16.04 -9.61
N TRP A 507 12.70 -17.24 -10.23
CA TRP A 507 13.57 -17.62 -11.34
C TRP A 507 13.35 -16.71 -12.56
N GLN A 508 12.07 -16.47 -12.93
CA GLN A 508 11.69 -15.58 -14.03
C GLN A 508 12.24 -14.15 -13.80
N SER A 509 12.21 -13.65 -12.57
CA SER A 509 12.72 -12.30 -12.27
C SER A 509 14.23 -12.15 -12.45
N LYS A 510 14.97 -13.26 -12.45
CA LYS A 510 16.43 -13.31 -12.66
C LYS A 510 16.82 -13.63 -14.10
N ARG A 511 15.86 -14.08 -14.90
CA ARG A 511 16.14 -14.44 -16.28
C ARG A 511 16.40 -13.19 -17.11
N GLU A 512 17.54 -13.14 -17.75
CA GLU A 512 17.83 -12.13 -18.77
C GLU A 512 16.92 -12.38 -19.98
N SER A 513 16.41 -11.30 -20.60
CA SER A 513 15.67 -11.45 -21.84
C SER A 513 16.62 -11.98 -22.93
N ASP A 514 16.08 -12.80 -23.83
CA ASP A 514 16.89 -13.33 -24.94
C ASP A 514 17.44 -12.20 -25.85
N GLU A 515 16.78 -11.04 -25.85
CA GLU A 515 17.23 -9.83 -26.51
C GLU A 515 18.45 -9.20 -25.80
N LEU A 516 18.47 -9.16 -24.47
CA LEU A 516 19.66 -8.75 -23.70
C LEU A 516 20.87 -9.63 -23.99
N LYS A 517 20.71 -10.93 -24.02
CA LYS A 517 21.80 -11.86 -24.34
C LYS A 517 22.37 -11.66 -25.75
N ARG A 518 21.50 -11.43 -26.75
CA ARG A 518 21.95 -11.13 -28.11
C ARG A 518 22.78 -9.86 -28.17
N ILE A 519 22.39 -8.84 -27.42
CA ILE A 519 23.09 -7.56 -27.38
C ILE A 519 24.43 -7.70 -26.67
N ASP A 520 24.49 -8.44 -25.56
CA ASP A 520 25.75 -8.74 -24.88
C ASP A 520 26.70 -9.54 -25.78
N GLU A 521 26.19 -10.48 -26.58
CA GLU A 521 26.96 -11.20 -27.58
C GLU A 521 27.47 -10.27 -28.69
N GLU A 522 26.67 -9.29 -29.15
CA GLU A 522 27.09 -8.29 -30.11
C GLU A 522 28.18 -7.37 -29.56
N PHE A 523 28.05 -6.91 -28.30
CA PHE A 523 29.08 -6.14 -27.62
C PHE A 523 30.37 -6.94 -27.42
N ALA A 524 30.26 -8.21 -27.03
CA ALA A 524 31.42 -9.09 -26.86
C ALA A 524 32.16 -9.31 -28.20
N LYS A 525 31.44 -9.45 -29.32
CA LYS A 525 32.00 -9.54 -30.65
C LYS A 525 32.68 -8.23 -31.11
N ALA A 526 32.03 -7.09 -30.82
CA ALA A 526 32.57 -5.77 -31.15
C ALA A 526 33.84 -5.40 -30.32
N ALA A 527 34.00 -5.95 -29.12
CA ALA A 527 35.16 -5.74 -28.26
C ALA A 527 36.37 -6.64 -28.65
N GLN A 528 36.14 -7.68 -29.47
CA GLN A 528 37.17 -8.61 -29.96
C GLN A 528 37.70 -8.25 -31.36
N GLY A 529 37.10 -7.31 -32.08
CA GLY A 529 37.54 -6.76 -33.36
C GLY A 529 38.06 -5.34 -33.25
#